data_d7505d729803fea0a211d11636bc44eb
#
_entry.id   d7505d729803fea0a211d11636bc44eb
#
_cell.length_a   1.000
_cell.length_b   1.000
_cell.length_c   1.000
_cell.angle_alpha   90.00
_cell.angle_beta   90.00
_cell.angle_gamma   90.00
#
_symmetry.space_group_name_H-M   'P 1'
#
loop_
_entity.id
_entity.type
_entity.pdbx_description
1 polymer ?
#
loop_
_entity_poly.entity_id
_entity_poly.type
_entity_poly.pdbx_seq_one_letter_code
_entity_poly.pdbx_strand_id
1 'polypeptide(L)'
;MTLLIDTSLWVDFTRSRSPAPLKQFIAPYVMDPTAHLADPVRFEVLRAARPEEARLLEAQFNTLPCLSTPADLWQQAIALGQACRQIGRTVLSLDLLVAAVALHHNAEVVSFDDDFEAIASVSALRLNRLNRPA
;
A
#
# COMPACT_ATOMS: atom_id res chain seq x y z
N MET A 1 16.57 0.85 0.12
CA MET A 1 15.38 -0.02 -0.02
C MET A 1 14.20 0.81 -0.50
N THR A 2 13.59 0.43 -1.59
CA THR A 2 12.38 1.08 -2.09
C THR A 2 11.20 0.69 -1.22
N LEU A 3 10.47 1.70 -0.71
CA LEU A 3 9.27 1.48 0.10
C LEU A 3 8.04 1.75 -0.76
N LEU A 4 7.07 0.86 -0.70
CA LEU A 4 5.73 1.09 -1.26
C LEU A 4 4.78 1.29 -0.09
N ILE A 5 4.27 2.51 0.05
CA ILE A 5 3.40 2.88 1.15
C ILE A 5 1.97 2.51 0.79
N ASP A 6 1.37 1.62 1.59
CA ASP A 6 0.01 1.13 1.35
C ASP A 6 -1.05 2.18 1.68
N THR A 7 -2.23 1.97 1.12
CA THR A 7 -3.43 2.78 1.32
C THR A 7 -3.72 3.05 2.79
N SER A 8 -3.55 2.05 3.66
CA SER A 8 -3.89 2.19 5.09
C SER A 8 -3.13 3.33 5.77
N LEU A 9 -1.86 3.54 5.43
CA LEU A 9 -1.08 4.65 5.96
C LEU A 9 -1.58 5.98 5.39
N TRP A 10 -1.79 6.06 4.08
CA TRP A 10 -2.23 7.29 3.44
C TRP A 10 -3.58 7.76 3.96
N VAL A 11 -4.54 6.84 4.11
CA VAL A 11 -5.87 7.16 4.63
C VAL A 11 -5.78 7.73 6.04
N ASP A 12 -5.05 7.06 6.93
CA ASP A 12 -4.91 7.54 8.31
C ASP A 12 -4.14 8.86 8.38
N PHE A 13 -3.14 9.05 7.52
CA PHE A 13 -2.32 10.25 7.53
C PHE A 13 -3.09 11.49 7.07
N THR A 14 -4.03 11.31 6.15
CA THR A 14 -4.72 12.44 5.49
C THR A 14 -6.10 12.74 6.05
N ARG A 15 -6.70 11.85 6.85
CA ARG A 15 -7.99 12.12 7.49
C ARG A 15 -7.85 13.23 8.51
N SER A 16 -8.75 14.23 8.43
CA SER A 16 -8.74 15.35 9.36
C SER A 16 -8.93 14.92 10.82
N ARG A 17 -9.71 13.86 11.06
CA ARG A 17 -10.01 13.36 12.41
C ARG A 17 -9.02 12.35 12.97
N SER A 18 -7.98 11.97 12.24
CA SER A 18 -6.97 11.08 12.78
C SER A 18 -6.22 11.78 13.91
N PRO A 19 -5.97 11.07 15.03
CA PRO A 19 -5.24 11.66 16.16
C PRO A 19 -3.83 12.09 15.76
N ALA A 20 -3.33 13.17 16.36
CA ALA A 20 -1.98 13.65 16.09
C ALA A 20 -0.90 12.58 16.34
N PRO A 21 -0.95 11.78 17.42
CA PRO A 21 0.05 10.72 17.61
C PRO A 21 0.10 9.71 16.47
N LEU A 22 -1.06 9.37 15.89
CA LEU A 22 -1.11 8.46 14.74
C LEU A 22 -0.42 9.08 13.52
N LYS A 23 -0.74 10.33 13.21
CA LYS A 23 -0.09 11.05 12.09
C LYS A 23 1.41 11.19 12.30
N GLN A 24 1.85 11.45 13.51
CA GLN A 24 3.28 11.53 13.85
C GLN A 24 3.97 10.19 13.67
N PHE A 25 3.30 9.10 13.99
CA PHE A 25 3.82 7.75 13.80
C PHE A 25 4.00 7.41 12.32
N ILE A 26 3.06 7.83 11.48
CA ILE A 26 3.06 7.53 10.04
C ILE A 26 4.05 8.43 9.27
N ALA A 27 4.22 9.68 9.70
CA ALA A 27 4.97 10.68 8.94
C ALA A 27 6.35 10.23 8.48
N PRO A 28 7.19 9.55 9.29
CA PRO A 28 8.50 9.10 8.83
C PRO A 28 8.46 8.18 7.62
N TYR A 29 7.38 7.40 7.47
CA TYR A 29 7.25 6.46 6.35
C TYR A 29 6.82 7.17 5.06
N VAL A 30 5.79 8.02 5.14
CA VAL A 30 5.29 8.72 3.94
C VAL A 30 6.25 9.82 3.48
N MET A 31 7.10 10.32 4.37
CA MET A 31 8.09 11.35 4.07
C MET A 31 9.50 10.76 3.83
N ASP A 32 9.63 9.45 3.87
CA ASP A 32 10.92 8.79 3.61
C ASP A 32 11.35 9.08 2.16
N PRO A 33 12.64 9.42 1.92
CA PRO A 33 13.13 9.67 0.57
C PRO A 33 12.95 8.50 -0.40
N THR A 34 12.78 7.27 0.11
CA THR A 34 12.57 6.07 -0.70
C THR A 34 11.10 5.69 -0.83
N ALA A 35 10.17 6.49 -0.31
CA ALA A 35 8.74 6.23 -0.41
C ALA A 35 8.27 6.37 -1.85
N HIS A 36 7.49 5.40 -2.30
CA HIS A 36 6.94 5.33 -3.65
C HIS A 36 5.44 5.12 -3.62
N LEU A 37 4.79 5.56 -4.67
CA LEU A 37 3.39 5.32 -4.95
C LEU A 37 3.26 4.18 -5.97
N ALA A 38 2.08 3.59 -6.05
CA ALA A 38 1.71 2.66 -7.12
C ALA A 38 0.26 2.95 -7.52
N ASP A 39 -0.09 2.65 -8.78
CA ASP A 39 -1.43 2.96 -9.29
C ASP A 39 -2.57 2.35 -8.46
N PRO A 40 -2.48 1.09 -7.97
CA PRO A 40 -3.55 0.56 -7.13
C PRO A 40 -3.76 1.33 -5.83
N VAL A 41 -2.69 1.83 -5.22
CA VAL A 41 -2.77 2.65 -4.01
C VAL A 41 -3.40 4.00 -4.35
N ARG A 42 -2.91 4.65 -5.39
CA ARG A 42 -3.46 5.93 -5.86
C ARG A 42 -4.96 5.82 -6.12
N PHE A 43 -5.37 4.78 -6.83
CA PHE A 43 -6.77 4.52 -7.14
C PHE A 43 -7.60 4.38 -5.86
N GLU A 44 -7.16 3.55 -4.94
CA GLU A 44 -7.92 3.24 -3.73
C GLU A 44 -8.07 4.48 -2.83
N VAL A 45 -7.01 5.24 -2.65
CA VAL A 45 -7.02 6.43 -1.80
C VAL A 45 -7.90 7.52 -2.40
N LEU A 46 -7.72 7.80 -3.69
CA LEU A 46 -8.40 8.92 -4.34
C LEU A 46 -9.90 8.66 -4.54
N ARG A 47 -10.30 7.42 -4.86
CA ARG A 47 -11.72 7.12 -5.06
C ARG A 47 -12.54 7.26 -3.79
N ALA A 48 -11.92 7.13 -2.62
CA ALA A 48 -12.59 7.24 -1.33
C ALA A 48 -12.50 8.64 -0.72
N ALA A 49 -11.67 9.52 -1.27
CA ALA A 49 -11.44 10.85 -0.73
C ALA A 49 -12.58 11.81 -1.08
N ARG A 50 -12.84 12.76 -0.19
CA ARG A 50 -13.74 13.88 -0.49
C ARG A 50 -13.08 14.79 -1.52
N PRO A 51 -13.85 15.57 -2.31
CA PRO A 51 -13.28 16.42 -3.37
C PRO A 51 -12.15 17.34 -2.89
N GLU A 52 -12.32 17.99 -1.75
CA GLU A 52 -11.28 18.89 -1.18
C GLU A 52 -10.05 18.12 -0.73
N GLU A 53 -10.24 16.92 -0.19
CA GLU A 53 -9.14 16.04 0.23
C GLU A 53 -8.42 15.46 -0.99
N ALA A 54 -9.16 15.08 -2.03
CA ALA A 54 -8.60 14.51 -3.26
C ALA A 54 -7.64 15.48 -3.92
N ARG A 55 -7.98 16.77 -3.92
CA ARG A 55 -7.13 17.80 -4.53
C ARG A 55 -5.77 17.90 -3.83
N LEU A 56 -5.79 17.89 -2.49
CA LEU A 56 -4.57 17.93 -1.69
C LEU A 56 -3.74 16.66 -1.85
N LEU A 57 -4.42 15.51 -1.87
CA LEU A 57 -3.77 14.22 -2.07
C LEU A 57 -3.11 14.11 -3.44
N GLU A 58 -3.79 14.55 -4.49
CA GLU A 58 -3.23 14.54 -5.84
C GLU A 58 -1.98 15.40 -5.92
N ALA A 59 -2.00 16.60 -5.31
CA ALA A 59 -0.83 17.46 -5.26
C ALA A 59 0.34 16.77 -4.57
N GLN A 60 0.09 16.07 -3.46
CA GLN A 60 1.13 15.34 -2.74
C GLN A 60 1.63 14.13 -3.53
N PHE A 61 0.71 13.36 -4.12
CA PHE A 61 1.07 12.18 -4.91
C PHE A 61 1.89 12.54 -6.15
N ASN A 62 1.67 13.71 -6.73
CA ASN A 62 2.44 14.16 -7.88
C ASN A 62 3.91 14.46 -7.55
N THR A 63 4.25 14.57 -6.27
CA THR A 63 5.65 14.76 -5.82
C THR A 63 6.36 13.44 -5.55
N LEU A 64 5.63 12.32 -5.54
CA LEU A 64 6.19 11.00 -5.22
C LEU A 64 6.54 10.24 -6.50
N PRO A 65 7.65 9.51 -6.50
CA PRO A 65 7.91 8.57 -7.59
C PRO A 65 6.88 7.45 -7.55
N CYS A 66 6.43 7.01 -8.72
CA CYS A 66 5.46 5.95 -8.86
C CYS A 66 6.13 4.70 -9.44
N LEU A 67 5.94 3.56 -8.82
CA LEU A 67 6.38 2.28 -9.35
C LEU A 67 5.51 1.92 -10.55
N SER A 68 6.15 1.61 -11.67
CA SER A 68 5.41 1.27 -12.90
C SER A 68 4.60 -0.02 -12.72
N THR A 69 3.42 -0.04 -13.33
CA THR A 69 2.56 -1.22 -13.33
C THR A 69 3.13 -2.28 -14.27
N PRO A 70 3.45 -3.49 -13.79
CA PRO A 70 4.00 -4.52 -14.66
C PRO A 70 2.98 -4.99 -15.68
N ALA A 71 3.45 -5.38 -16.87
CA ALA A 71 2.58 -5.82 -17.96
C ALA A 71 1.78 -7.08 -17.60
N ASP A 72 2.33 -7.93 -16.73
CA ASP A 72 1.70 -9.19 -16.28
C ASP A 72 1.02 -9.06 -14.92
N LEU A 73 0.61 -7.84 -14.53
CA LEU A 73 0.02 -7.55 -13.21
C LEU A 73 -1.11 -8.51 -12.87
N TRP A 74 -2.04 -8.70 -13.81
CA TRP A 74 -3.24 -9.50 -13.54
C TRP A 74 -2.91 -10.97 -13.30
N GLN A 75 -1.99 -11.54 -14.09
CA GLN A 75 -1.55 -12.92 -13.93
C GLN A 75 -0.85 -13.10 -12.59
N GLN A 76 0.00 -12.16 -12.20
CA GLN A 76 0.69 -12.20 -10.92
C GLN A 76 -0.29 -12.11 -9.75
N ALA A 77 -1.25 -11.21 -9.81
CA ALA A 77 -2.26 -11.05 -8.77
C ALA A 77 -3.14 -12.30 -8.63
N ILE A 78 -3.53 -12.91 -9.77
CA ILE A 78 -4.30 -14.17 -9.76
C ILE A 78 -3.50 -15.26 -9.04
N ALA A 79 -2.23 -15.41 -9.38
CA ALA A 79 -1.38 -16.45 -8.77
C ALA A 79 -1.24 -16.23 -7.25
N LEU A 80 -1.06 -15.00 -6.82
CA LEU A 80 -0.99 -14.66 -5.39
C LEU A 80 -2.31 -14.99 -4.68
N GLY A 81 -3.43 -14.63 -5.29
CA GLY A 81 -4.75 -14.91 -4.71
C GLY A 81 -5.00 -16.39 -4.57
N GLN A 82 -4.63 -17.19 -5.56
CA GLN A 82 -4.74 -18.64 -5.51
C GLN A 82 -3.87 -19.24 -4.41
N ALA A 83 -2.64 -18.76 -4.28
CA ALA A 83 -1.72 -19.22 -3.25
C ALA A 83 -2.25 -18.91 -1.84
N CYS A 84 -2.83 -17.73 -1.63
CA CYS A 84 -3.45 -17.37 -0.35
C CYS A 84 -4.65 -18.26 -0.05
N ARG A 85 -5.48 -18.58 -1.04
CA ARG A 85 -6.63 -19.47 -0.85
C ARG A 85 -6.20 -20.86 -0.43
N GLN A 86 -5.07 -21.36 -0.94
CA GLN A 86 -4.55 -22.68 -0.57
C GLN A 86 -4.19 -22.76 0.92
N ILE A 87 -3.88 -21.64 1.56
CA ILE A 87 -3.63 -21.61 3.01
C ILE A 87 -4.86 -21.12 3.79
N GLY A 88 -6.04 -21.10 3.14
CA GLY A 88 -7.29 -20.76 3.80
C GLY A 88 -7.55 -19.26 3.97
N ARG A 89 -6.86 -18.40 3.21
CA ARG A 89 -7.01 -16.95 3.31
C ARG A 89 -7.58 -16.36 2.03
N THR A 90 -8.64 -15.55 2.17
CA THR A 90 -9.16 -14.73 1.08
C THR A 90 -8.68 -13.30 1.29
N VAL A 91 -7.86 -12.80 0.38
CA VAL A 91 -7.25 -11.48 0.44
C VAL A 91 -7.99 -10.54 -0.50
N LEU A 92 -8.13 -9.28 -0.09
CA LEU A 92 -8.78 -8.25 -0.92
C LEU A 92 -8.03 -8.06 -2.23
N SER A 93 -8.78 -7.84 -3.31
CA SER A 93 -8.22 -7.75 -4.67
C SER A 93 -7.18 -6.64 -4.80
N LEU A 94 -7.44 -5.45 -4.23
CA LEU A 94 -6.49 -4.35 -4.32
C LEU A 94 -5.17 -4.66 -3.61
N ASP A 95 -5.20 -5.39 -2.50
CA ASP A 95 -3.97 -5.78 -1.79
C ASP A 95 -3.12 -6.74 -2.64
N LEU A 96 -3.78 -7.63 -3.40
CA LEU A 96 -3.08 -8.50 -4.35
C LEU A 96 -2.39 -7.68 -5.45
N LEU A 97 -3.05 -6.64 -5.95
CA LEU A 97 -2.48 -5.77 -6.97
C LEU A 97 -1.28 -4.98 -6.42
N VAL A 98 -1.41 -4.43 -5.23
CA VAL A 98 -0.31 -3.73 -4.55
C VAL A 98 0.89 -4.66 -4.37
N ALA A 99 0.65 -5.87 -3.88
CA ALA A 99 1.71 -6.86 -3.69
C ALA A 99 2.39 -7.26 -5.00
N ALA A 100 1.63 -7.41 -6.07
CA ALA A 100 2.21 -7.74 -7.38
C ALA A 100 3.14 -6.64 -7.89
N VAL A 101 2.76 -5.37 -7.72
CA VAL A 101 3.64 -4.24 -8.08
C VAL A 101 4.91 -4.27 -7.23
N ALA A 102 4.77 -4.45 -5.91
CA ALA A 102 5.91 -4.49 -4.99
C ALA A 102 6.88 -5.62 -5.34
N LEU A 103 6.36 -6.82 -5.63
CA LEU A 103 7.18 -7.96 -6.00
C LEU A 103 7.96 -7.71 -7.29
N HIS A 104 7.31 -7.12 -8.28
CA HIS A 104 7.96 -6.80 -9.56
C HIS A 104 9.17 -5.87 -9.36
N HIS A 105 9.05 -4.91 -8.48
CA HIS A 105 10.09 -3.91 -8.21
C HIS A 105 10.99 -4.26 -7.03
N ASN A 106 10.78 -5.41 -6.39
CA ASN A 106 11.49 -5.81 -5.18
C ASN A 106 11.40 -4.73 -4.09
N ALA A 107 10.23 -4.11 -3.97
CA ALA A 107 9.96 -3.06 -2.97
C ALA A 107 9.43 -3.68 -1.68
N GLU A 108 9.65 -2.98 -0.57
CA GLU A 108 9.06 -3.35 0.72
C GLU A 108 7.72 -2.65 0.88
N VAL A 109 6.65 -3.41 1.13
CA VAL A 109 5.33 -2.84 1.46
C VAL A 109 5.32 -2.42 2.93
N VAL A 110 4.84 -1.20 3.19
CA VAL A 110 4.62 -0.70 4.55
C VAL A 110 3.11 -0.55 4.73
N SER A 111 2.54 -1.29 5.68
CA SER A 111 1.08 -1.37 5.84
C SER A 111 0.68 -1.67 7.28
N PHE A 112 -0.55 -1.27 7.64
CA PHE A 112 -1.22 -1.72 8.85
C PHE A 112 -2.06 -2.99 8.62
N ASP A 113 -2.23 -3.43 7.36
CA ASP A 113 -3.18 -4.47 6.99
C ASP A 113 -2.60 -5.88 7.12
N ASP A 114 -3.34 -6.78 7.77
CA ASP A 114 -2.98 -8.19 7.95
C ASP A 114 -2.92 -8.98 6.64
N ASP A 115 -3.65 -8.56 5.61
CA ASP A 115 -3.69 -9.28 4.35
C ASP A 115 -2.30 -9.44 3.74
N PHE A 116 -1.41 -8.47 3.94
CA PHE A 116 -0.05 -8.57 3.43
C PHE A 116 0.78 -9.63 4.14
N GLU A 117 0.46 -9.97 5.39
CA GLU A 117 1.14 -11.08 6.07
C GLU A 117 0.84 -12.41 5.38
N ALA A 118 -0.42 -12.62 4.98
CA ALA A 118 -0.80 -13.81 4.24
C ALA A 118 -0.06 -13.88 2.89
N ILE A 119 0.01 -12.78 2.17
CA ILE A 119 0.71 -12.71 0.88
C ILE A 119 2.20 -12.97 1.08
N ALA A 120 2.81 -12.38 2.10
CA ALA A 120 4.24 -12.58 2.39
C ALA A 120 4.55 -14.03 2.73
N SER A 121 3.62 -14.76 3.36
CA SER A 121 3.82 -16.17 3.72
C SER A 121 3.85 -17.10 2.52
N VAL A 122 3.30 -16.70 1.37
CA VAL A 122 3.22 -17.52 0.15
C VAL A 122 4.05 -16.96 -1.02
N SER A 123 4.86 -15.94 -0.77
CA SER A 123 5.62 -15.26 -1.83
C SER A 123 6.93 -14.70 -1.28
N ALA A 124 7.69 -14.04 -2.14
CA ALA A 124 8.91 -13.33 -1.76
C ALA A 124 8.65 -11.88 -1.34
N LEU A 125 7.40 -11.52 -1.04
CA LEU A 125 7.04 -10.14 -0.68
C LEU A 125 7.81 -9.70 0.57
N ARG A 126 8.44 -8.54 0.48
CA ARG A 126 9.04 -7.87 1.63
C ARG A 126 7.97 -7.01 2.29
N LEU A 127 7.82 -7.15 3.61
CA LEU A 127 6.74 -6.49 4.34
C LEU A 127 7.26 -5.90 5.63
N ASN A 128 6.92 -4.63 5.86
CA ASN A 128 6.99 -4.00 7.17
C ASN A 128 5.56 -3.79 7.66
N ARG A 129 5.05 -4.76 8.42
CA ARG A 129 3.70 -4.70 8.97
C ARG A 129 3.74 -3.91 10.27
N LEU A 130 3.03 -2.77 10.28
CA LEU A 130 3.00 -1.86 11.42
C LEU A 130 1.74 -2.09 12.26
N ASN A 131 1.85 -1.79 13.56
CA ASN A 131 0.70 -1.72 14.45
C ASN A 131 0.42 -0.25 14.77
N ARG A 132 -0.86 0.13 14.72
CA ARG A 132 -1.24 1.48 15.10
C ARG A 132 -0.89 1.72 16.56
N PRO A 133 -0.36 2.90 16.92
CA PRO A 133 -0.10 3.22 18.32
C PRO A 133 -1.42 3.28 19.10
N ALA A 134 -1.35 2.89 20.36
CA ALA A 134 -2.51 2.87 21.27
C ALA A 134 -3.04 4.28 21.54
#